data_8cea8f66c8c9cff500479a3f9074b839
#
_entry.id   8cea8f66c8c9cff500479a3f9074b839
#
_cell.length_a   1.000
_cell.length_b   1.000
_cell.length_c   1.000
_cell.angle_alpha   90.00
_cell.angle_beta   90.00
_cell.angle_gamma   90.00
#
_symmetry.space_group_name_H-M   'P 1'
#
loop_
_entity.id
_entity.type
_entity.pdbx_description
1 polymer ?
#
loop_
_entity_poly.entity_id
_entity_poly.type
_entity_poly.pdbx_seq_one_letter_code
_entity_poly.pdbx_strand_id
1 'polypeptide(L)'
;MSTSFIPQKIAVAVHPRFPKALDEAQVIADYLKEKGIDAPIGSLRNEALRERVKKGEFDLLIAVGGDGTILRAGHLCAPCGVPILGINLGKLGFLIQVQRDTWQEKLDELLAGEFWVENRLMIMAALFRSGEKQGTWHALNEAVVSRGQYLNPVYISANVDGLELTTYVADGLIAATATGSTAYAL
;
A
#
# COMPACT_ATOMS: atom_id res chain seq x y z
N MET A 1 -13.71 0.66 16.60
CA MET A 1 -13.40 1.93 17.31
C MET A 1 -13.64 3.04 16.32
N SER A 2 -14.58 3.94 16.59
CA SER A 2 -14.84 5.10 15.76
C SER A 2 -13.63 6.03 15.86
N THR A 3 -12.86 6.15 14.81
CA THR A 3 -11.80 7.17 14.70
C THR A 3 -12.47 8.49 14.40
N SER A 4 -12.58 9.36 15.40
CA SER A 4 -13.21 10.70 15.28
C SER A 4 -12.23 11.72 14.67
N PHE A 5 -11.55 11.37 13.57
CA PHE A 5 -10.71 12.36 12.90
C PHE A 5 -11.30 12.67 11.51
N ILE A 6 -11.33 13.92 11.12
CA ILE A 6 -11.73 14.37 9.79
C ILE A 6 -10.46 14.85 9.09
N PRO A 7 -10.06 14.24 7.97
CA PRO A 7 -8.84 14.63 7.27
C PRO A 7 -8.95 16.04 6.71
N GLN A 8 -7.91 16.85 6.94
CA GLN A 8 -7.81 18.24 6.49
C GLN A 8 -6.65 18.46 5.52
N LYS A 9 -5.64 17.60 5.59
CA LYS A 9 -4.43 17.66 4.77
C LYS A 9 -4.35 16.43 3.89
N ILE A 10 -4.95 16.51 2.72
CA ILE A 10 -5.11 15.40 1.79
C ILE A 10 -4.13 15.55 0.62
N ALA A 11 -3.48 14.47 0.21
CA ALA A 11 -2.76 14.41 -1.06
C ALA A 11 -3.41 13.40 -1.99
N VAL A 12 -3.38 13.66 -3.30
CA VAL A 12 -3.87 12.74 -4.33
C VAL A 12 -2.68 12.16 -5.08
N ALA A 13 -2.54 10.84 -5.05
CA ALA A 13 -1.43 10.13 -5.66
C ALA A 13 -1.89 9.22 -6.78
N VAL A 14 -1.17 9.26 -7.91
CA VAL A 14 -1.48 8.49 -9.11
C VAL A 14 -0.35 7.53 -9.50
N HIS A 15 -0.71 6.50 -10.25
CA HIS A 15 0.31 5.68 -10.90
C HIS A 15 0.84 6.40 -12.15
N PRO A 16 2.17 6.55 -12.32
CA PRO A 16 2.77 7.40 -13.38
C PRO A 16 2.51 6.92 -14.81
N ARG A 17 2.04 5.68 -15.01
CA ARG A 17 1.82 5.08 -16.33
C ARG A 17 0.37 5.09 -16.80
N PHE A 18 -0.54 5.73 -16.05
CA PHE A 18 -1.96 5.78 -16.42
C PHE A 18 -2.42 7.24 -16.60
N PRO A 19 -2.39 7.78 -17.83
CA PRO A 19 -2.86 9.15 -18.09
C PRO A 19 -4.26 9.43 -17.56
N LYS A 20 -5.20 8.50 -17.76
CA LYS A 20 -6.57 8.60 -17.22
C LYS A 20 -6.65 8.74 -15.70
N ALA A 21 -5.63 8.26 -14.97
CA ALA A 21 -5.58 8.44 -13.52
C ALA A 21 -5.21 9.87 -13.13
N LEU A 22 -4.44 10.57 -13.96
CA LEU A 22 -4.12 11.97 -13.73
C LEU A 22 -5.34 12.87 -13.97
N ASP A 23 -6.11 12.61 -15.03
CA ASP A 23 -7.34 13.36 -15.32
C ASP A 23 -8.33 13.21 -14.16
N GLU A 24 -8.55 11.98 -13.68
CA GLU A 24 -9.43 11.72 -12.55
C GLU A 24 -8.92 12.34 -11.24
N ALA A 25 -7.60 12.27 -11.01
CA ALA A 25 -6.98 12.91 -9.84
C ALA A 25 -7.19 14.43 -9.83
N GLN A 26 -7.17 15.06 -11.02
CA GLN A 26 -7.48 16.48 -11.13
C GLN A 26 -8.93 16.77 -10.74
N VAL A 27 -9.87 15.97 -11.24
CA VAL A 27 -11.30 16.12 -10.88
C VAL A 27 -11.50 15.94 -9.35
N ILE A 28 -10.81 14.96 -8.75
CA ILE A 28 -10.86 14.75 -7.30
C ILE A 28 -10.28 15.94 -6.53
N ALA A 29 -9.14 16.46 -6.98
CA ALA A 29 -8.49 17.61 -6.31
C ALA A 29 -9.35 18.89 -6.45
N ASP A 30 -9.96 19.12 -7.61
CA ASP A 30 -10.86 20.25 -7.82
C ASP A 30 -12.11 20.13 -6.93
N TYR A 31 -12.68 18.93 -6.80
CA TYR A 31 -13.79 18.64 -5.90
C TYR A 31 -13.42 18.91 -4.43
N LEU A 32 -12.24 18.47 -3.98
CA LEU A 32 -11.76 18.74 -2.62
C LEU A 32 -11.54 20.24 -2.39
N LYS A 33 -11.06 20.95 -3.41
CA LYS A 33 -10.88 22.40 -3.35
C LYS A 33 -12.19 23.15 -3.18
N GLU A 34 -13.28 22.72 -3.82
CA GLU A 34 -14.64 23.24 -3.60
C GLU A 34 -15.11 23.05 -2.15
N LYS A 35 -14.62 22.00 -1.47
CA LYS A 35 -14.88 21.74 -0.04
C LYS A 35 -13.86 22.46 0.89
N GLY A 36 -12.99 23.32 0.34
CA GLY A 36 -12.00 24.07 1.09
C GLY A 36 -10.69 23.36 1.41
N ILE A 37 -10.44 22.20 0.78
CA ILE A 37 -9.23 21.39 0.99
C ILE A 37 -8.34 21.47 -0.25
N ASP A 38 -7.15 22.06 -0.10
CA ASP A 38 -6.14 22.06 -1.17
C ASP A 38 -5.37 20.75 -1.16
N ALA A 39 -5.63 19.90 -2.17
CA ALA A 39 -5.07 18.56 -2.28
C ALA A 39 -4.04 18.47 -3.43
N PRO A 40 -2.73 18.54 -3.12
CA PRO A 40 -1.71 18.43 -4.15
C PRO A 40 -1.74 17.06 -4.83
N ILE A 41 -1.56 17.08 -6.16
CA ILE A 41 -1.51 15.87 -6.98
C ILE A 41 -0.06 15.51 -7.25
N GLY A 42 0.26 14.23 -7.18
CA GLY A 42 1.58 13.74 -7.53
C GLY A 42 1.62 12.25 -7.87
N SER A 43 2.72 11.85 -8.50
CA SER A 43 3.01 10.44 -8.70
C SER A 43 3.62 9.83 -7.44
N LEU A 44 3.27 8.59 -7.10
CA LEU A 44 3.93 7.81 -6.03
C LEU A 44 5.44 7.61 -6.24
N ARG A 45 5.98 7.97 -7.41
CA ARG A 45 7.41 8.01 -7.71
C ARG A 45 8.03 9.40 -7.58
N ASN A 46 7.22 10.45 -7.43
CA ASN A 46 7.70 11.81 -7.28
C ASN A 46 8.34 11.99 -5.90
N GLU A 47 9.62 12.33 -5.87
CA GLU A 47 10.38 12.44 -4.62
C GLU A 47 9.83 13.56 -3.73
N ALA A 48 9.40 14.69 -4.29
CA ALA A 48 8.84 15.78 -3.51
C ALA A 48 7.56 15.36 -2.76
N LEU A 49 6.65 14.64 -3.41
CA LEU A 49 5.45 14.10 -2.74
C LEU A 49 5.84 13.09 -1.66
N ARG A 50 6.78 12.19 -1.96
CA ARG A 50 7.25 11.17 -1.03
C ARG A 50 7.85 11.76 0.24
N GLU A 51 8.69 12.77 0.10
CA GLU A 51 9.29 13.46 1.25
C GLU A 51 8.23 14.18 2.11
N ARG A 52 7.23 14.80 1.50
CA ARG A 52 6.13 15.44 2.21
C ARG A 52 5.29 14.40 3.00
N VAL A 53 5.00 13.24 2.41
CA VAL A 53 4.33 12.13 3.10
C VAL A 53 5.17 11.66 4.29
N LYS A 54 6.48 11.41 4.08
CA LYS A 54 7.39 10.97 5.15
C LYS A 54 7.52 11.97 6.30
N LYS A 55 7.39 13.26 6.01
CA LYS A 55 7.38 14.32 7.03
C LYS A 55 6.07 14.45 7.78
N GLY A 56 5.04 13.65 7.44
CA GLY A 56 3.73 13.72 8.06
C GLY A 56 2.94 14.99 7.70
N GLU A 57 3.18 15.56 6.51
CA GLU A 57 2.46 16.75 6.06
C GLU A 57 0.99 16.45 5.72
N PHE A 58 0.65 15.18 5.51
CA PHE A 58 -0.69 14.74 5.14
C PHE A 58 -1.26 13.81 6.21
N ASP A 59 -2.54 13.93 6.45
CA ASP A 59 -3.33 13.06 7.32
C ASP A 59 -4.17 12.02 6.53
N LEU A 60 -4.20 12.13 5.20
CA LEU A 60 -4.77 11.15 4.27
C LEU A 60 -4.05 11.19 2.91
N LEU A 61 -3.82 10.01 2.33
CA LEU A 61 -3.41 9.88 0.93
C LEU A 61 -4.54 9.21 0.12
N ILE A 62 -5.06 9.91 -0.89
CA ILE A 62 -5.96 9.30 -1.87
C ILE A 62 -5.11 8.69 -2.99
N ALA A 63 -5.22 7.39 -3.20
CA ALA A 63 -4.47 6.66 -4.23
C ALA A 63 -5.40 6.27 -5.38
N VAL A 64 -5.19 6.88 -6.56
CA VAL A 64 -6.03 6.70 -7.74
C VAL A 64 -5.38 5.69 -8.69
N GLY A 65 -6.03 4.53 -8.87
CA GLY A 65 -5.51 3.47 -9.73
C GLY A 65 -6.05 2.09 -9.37
N GLY A 66 -5.27 1.04 -9.57
CA GLY A 66 -5.59 -0.34 -9.18
C GLY A 66 -4.81 -0.80 -7.94
N ASP A 67 -4.96 -2.09 -7.56
CA ASP A 67 -4.32 -2.68 -6.36
C ASP A 67 -2.81 -2.42 -6.29
N GLY A 68 -2.10 -2.49 -7.41
CA GLY A 68 -0.66 -2.17 -7.45
C GLY A 68 -0.35 -0.71 -7.07
N THR A 69 -1.30 0.23 -7.21
CA THR A 69 -1.17 1.61 -6.73
C THR A 69 -1.30 1.65 -5.21
N ILE A 70 -2.27 0.90 -4.65
CA ILE A 70 -2.45 0.77 -3.20
C ILE A 70 -1.25 0.12 -2.54
N LEU A 71 -0.69 -0.94 -3.11
CA LEU A 71 0.52 -1.57 -2.58
C LEU A 71 1.69 -0.57 -2.48
N ARG A 72 1.88 0.26 -3.50
CA ARG A 72 2.92 1.31 -3.47
C ARG A 72 2.61 2.42 -2.49
N ALA A 73 1.35 2.84 -2.39
CA ALA A 73 0.91 3.80 -1.38
C ALA A 73 1.13 3.24 0.03
N GLY A 74 0.82 1.95 0.26
CA GLY A 74 1.07 1.25 1.52
C GLY A 74 2.55 1.29 1.93
N HIS A 75 3.46 0.98 1.02
CA HIS A 75 4.90 1.06 1.29
C HIS A 75 5.38 2.48 1.64
N LEU A 76 4.73 3.50 1.10
CA LEU A 76 5.07 4.90 1.40
C LEU A 76 4.46 5.37 2.71
N CYS A 77 3.18 5.07 2.94
CA CYS A 77 2.37 5.66 4.00
C CYS A 77 2.49 4.89 5.32
N ALA A 78 2.62 3.55 5.29
CA ALA A 78 2.62 2.73 6.49
C ALA A 78 3.71 3.12 7.51
N PRO A 79 4.98 3.39 7.11
CA PRO A 79 6.01 3.82 8.06
C PRO A 79 5.70 5.15 8.76
N CYS A 80 4.82 5.97 8.18
CA CYS A 80 4.45 7.30 8.67
C CYS A 80 3.06 7.32 9.33
N GLY A 81 2.34 6.19 9.31
CA GLY A 81 0.99 6.09 9.85
C GLY A 81 -0.08 6.88 9.08
N VAL A 82 0.19 7.24 7.81
CA VAL A 82 -0.77 7.98 6.97
C VAL A 82 -1.81 7.01 6.40
N PRO A 83 -3.11 7.19 6.69
CA PRO A 83 -4.17 6.37 6.11
C PRO A 83 -4.27 6.56 4.59
N ILE A 84 -4.83 5.54 3.92
CA ILE A 84 -4.97 5.53 2.46
C ILE A 84 -6.42 5.28 2.09
N LEU A 85 -6.95 6.11 1.21
CA LEU A 85 -8.21 5.84 0.50
C LEU A 85 -7.88 5.45 -0.95
N GLY A 86 -8.26 4.25 -1.36
CA GLY A 86 -8.09 3.78 -2.74
C GLY A 86 -9.30 4.11 -3.60
N ILE A 87 -9.08 4.72 -4.77
CA ILE A 87 -10.12 4.93 -5.80
C ILE A 87 -9.74 4.14 -7.05
N ASN A 88 -10.60 3.19 -7.42
CA ASN A 88 -10.37 2.30 -8.56
C ASN A 88 -10.88 2.91 -9.86
N LEU A 89 -10.03 2.92 -10.89
CA LEU A 89 -10.39 3.39 -12.24
C LEU A 89 -10.67 2.26 -13.23
N GLY A 90 -10.58 1.01 -12.79
CA GLY A 90 -10.68 -0.15 -13.66
C GLY A 90 -11.60 -1.22 -13.11
N LYS A 91 -11.22 -2.48 -13.35
CA LYS A 91 -11.92 -3.64 -12.76
C LYS A 91 -11.75 -3.64 -11.26
N LEU A 92 -12.78 -4.07 -10.54
CA LEU A 92 -12.77 -4.20 -9.09
C LEU A 92 -11.52 -4.98 -8.65
N GLY A 93 -10.74 -4.35 -7.77
CA GLY A 93 -9.57 -4.97 -7.16
C GLY A 93 -9.91 -5.60 -5.82
N PHE A 94 -8.93 -6.27 -5.22
CA PHE A 94 -9.07 -6.90 -3.92
C PHE A 94 -8.86 -5.90 -2.76
N LEU A 95 -8.07 -4.83 -3.02
CA LEU A 95 -7.69 -3.85 -2.01
C LEU A 95 -8.52 -2.56 -2.07
N ILE A 96 -9.24 -2.30 -3.16
CA ILE A 96 -9.93 -1.04 -3.39
C ILE A 96 -11.43 -1.27 -3.42
N GLN A 97 -12.15 -0.57 -2.54
CA GLN A 97 -13.60 -0.66 -2.45
C GLN A 97 -14.33 0.52 -3.11
N VAL A 98 -13.68 1.68 -3.24
CA VAL A 98 -14.28 2.88 -3.85
C VAL A 98 -14.10 2.83 -5.35
N GLN A 99 -15.21 2.92 -6.08
CA GLN A 99 -15.24 2.91 -7.53
C GLN A 99 -15.22 4.34 -8.10
N ARG A 100 -14.92 4.44 -9.39
CA ARG A 100 -14.88 5.70 -10.12
C ARG A 100 -16.20 6.47 -10.08
N ASP A 101 -17.30 5.77 -10.10
CA ASP A 101 -18.66 6.34 -10.15
C ASP A 101 -19.25 6.69 -8.77
N THR A 102 -18.60 6.27 -7.69
CA THR A 102 -19.07 6.47 -6.31
C THR A 102 -18.15 7.28 -5.42
N TRP A 103 -16.96 7.69 -5.91
CA TRP A 103 -15.97 8.32 -5.07
C TRP A 103 -16.42 9.67 -4.48
N GLN A 104 -17.28 10.43 -5.17
CA GLN A 104 -17.80 11.71 -4.68
C GLN A 104 -18.63 11.51 -3.40
N GLU A 105 -19.57 10.58 -3.44
CA GLU A 105 -20.38 10.20 -2.27
C GLU A 105 -19.47 9.74 -1.11
N LYS A 106 -18.50 8.89 -1.42
CA LYS A 106 -17.55 8.38 -0.40
C LYS A 106 -16.61 9.44 0.17
N LEU A 107 -16.26 10.47 -0.60
CA LEU A 107 -15.53 11.62 -0.08
C LEU A 107 -16.42 12.51 0.80
N ASP A 108 -17.70 12.71 0.46
CA ASP A 108 -18.63 13.43 1.31
C ASP A 108 -18.83 12.72 2.66
N GLU A 109 -19.03 11.39 2.67
CA GLU A 109 -19.08 10.58 3.90
C GLU A 109 -17.81 10.71 4.72
N LEU A 110 -16.64 10.64 4.07
CA LEU A 110 -15.34 10.77 4.72
C LEU A 110 -15.15 12.15 5.36
N LEU A 111 -15.52 13.22 4.65
CA LEU A 111 -15.43 14.59 5.16
C LEU A 111 -16.48 14.90 6.25
N ALA A 112 -17.59 14.15 6.28
CA ALA A 112 -18.56 14.16 7.37
C ALA A 112 -18.12 13.34 8.59
N GLY A 113 -17.00 12.60 8.51
CA GLY A 113 -16.53 11.70 9.57
C GLY A 113 -17.26 10.35 9.60
N GLU A 114 -18.04 10.04 8.57
CA GLU A 114 -18.83 8.81 8.45
C GLU A 114 -18.01 7.71 7.77
N PHE A 115 -16.93 7.28 8.41
CA PHE A 115 -16.06 6.21 7.91
C PHE A 115 -15.41 5.42 9.04
N TRP A 116 -14.82 4.31 8.69
CA TRP A 116 -13.98 3.51 9.57
C TRP A 116 -12.63 3.20 8.90
N VAL A 117 -11.61 3.00 9.72
CA VAL A 117 -10.26 2.68 9.24
C VAL A 117 -9.98 1.20 9.47
N GLU A 118 -9.65 0.50 8.39
CA GLU A 118 -9.17 -0.87 8.46
C GLU A 118 -7.65 -0.89 8.67
N ASN A 119 -7.20 -1.58 9.71
CA ASN A 119 -5.78 -1.81 9.94
C ASN A 119 -5.35 -3.12 9.29
N ARG A 120 -4.33 -3.05 8.43
CA ARG A 120 -3.74 -4.21 7.76
C ARG A 120 -2.34 -4.50 8.26
N LEU A 121 -2.06 -5.78 8.50
CA LEU A 121 -0.74 -6.24 8.91
C LEU A 121 0.25 -6.10 7.74
N MET A 122 1.50 -5.73 8.04
CA MET A 122 2.63 -5.82 7.12
C MET A 122 3.72 -6.72 7.68
N ILE A 123 4.37 -7.49 6.82
CA ILE A 123 5.57 -8.24 7.15
C ILE A 123 6.79 -7.30 7.03
N MET A 124 7.67 -7.34 8.01
CA MET A 124 9.02 -6.78 7.90
C MET A 124 10.00 -7.91 7.60
N ALA A 125 10.61 -7.89 6.42
CA ALA A 125 11.64 -8.85 6.02
C ALA A 125 13.03 -8.20 6.12
N ALA A 126 13.96 -8.86 6.78
CA ALA A 126 15.36 -8.44 6.84
C ALA A 126 16.26 -9.53 6.26
N LEU A 127 17.17 -9.14 5.37
CA LEU A 127 18.17 -10.05 4.80
C LEU A 127 19.49 -9.90 5.54
N PHE A 128 20.03 -11.03 5.96
CA PHE A 128 21.38 -11.12 6.52
C PHE A 128 22.24 -12.04 5.65
N ARG A 129 23.51 -11.69 5.48
CA ARG A 129 24.53 -12.52 4.83
C ARG A 129 25.78 -12.50 5.69
N SER A 130 26.29 -13.69 6.07
CA SER A 130 27.46 -13.83 6.96
C SER A 130 27.35 -13.00 8.26
N GLY A 131 26.14 -12.90 8.82
CA GLY A 131 25.84 -12.13 10.03
C GLY A 131 25.61 -10.64 9.81
N GLU A 132 25.89 -10.10 8.63
CA GLU A 132 25.69 -8.70 8.30
C GLU A 132 24.33 -8.45 7.66
N LYS A 133 23.64 -7.40 8.12
CA LYS A 133 22.35 -6.98 7.60
C LYS A 133 22.50 -6.29 6.24
N GLN A 134 21.95 -6.88 5.20
CA GLN A 134 21.98 -6.37 3.83
C GLN A 134 20.83 -5.42 3.51
N GLY A 135 19.70 -5.55 4.20
CA GLY A 135 18.54 -4.69 3.97
C GLY A 135 17.34 -5.07 4.81
N THR A 136 16.33 -4.19 4.77
CA THR A 136 15.03 -4.40 5.38
C THR A 136 13.96 -3.89 4.45
N TRP A 137 12.89 -4.67 4.28
CA TRP A 137 11.75 -4.36 3.42
C TRP A 137 10.44 -4.62 4.18
N HIS A 138 9.41 -3.86 3.84
CA HIS A 138 8.06 -4.10 4.34
C HIS A 138 7.19 -4.60 3.19
N ALA A 139 6.38 -5.61 3.42
CA ALA A 139 5.46 -6.17 2.45
C ALA A 139 4.04 -6.21 3.02
N LEU A 140 3.08 -5.68 2.26
CA LEU A 140 1.66 -5.79 2.57
C LEU A 140 1.13 -7.19 2.25
N ASN A 141 1.64 -7.80 1.18
CA ASN A 141 1.21 -9.13 0.76
C ASN A 141 2.14 -10.22 1.30
N GLU A 142 3.33 -10.40 0.69
CA GLU A 142 4.23 -11.50 1.02
C GLU A 142 5.70 -11.13 0.84
N ALA A 143 6.55 -11.92 1.52
CA ALA A 143 7.98 -12.01 1.27
C ALA A 143 8.28 -13.37 0.64
N VAL A 144 8.99 -13.39 -0.49
CA VAL A 144 9.31 -14.59 -1.24
C VAL A 144 10.81 -14.83 -1.22
N VAL A 145 11.21 -16.02 -0.78
CA VAL A 145 12.57 -16.54 -0.93
C VAL A 145 12.51 -17.61 -2.01
N SER A 146 13.21 -17.45 -3.12
CA SER A 146 13.17 -18.39 -4.22
C SER A 146 14.56 -18.68 -4.76
N ARG A 147 14.68 -19.80 -5.47
CA ARG A 147 15.89 -20.12 -6.25
C ARG A 147 16.17 -18.99 -7.26
N GLY A 148 17.45 -18.77 -7.55
CA GLY A 148 17.87 -17.86 -8.59
C GLY A 148 17.70 -18.44 -10.01
N GLN A 149 18.67 -18.20 -10.88
CA GLN A 149 18.62 -18.65 -12.30
C GLN A 149 18.86 -20.17 -12.49
N TYR A 150 19.31 -20.88 -11.46
CA TYR A 150 19.58 -22.30 -11.54
C TYR A 150 18.31 -23.12 -11.31
N LEU A 151 18.16 -24.21 -12.08
CA LEU A 151 17.00 -25.10 -12.03
C LEU A 151 17.00 -26.05 -10.82
N ASN A 152 18.05 -26.04 -10.00
CA ASN A 152 18.13 -26.90 -8.83
C ASN A 152 17.26 -26.35 -7.68
N PRO A 153 16.60 -27.23 -6.91
CA PRO A 153 15.87 -26.80 -5.72
C PRO A 153 16.81 -26.19 -4.69
N VAL A 154 16.26 -25.31 -3.85
CA VAL A 154 16.97 -24.74 -2.71
C VAL A 154 16.61 -25.47 -1.42
N TYR A 155 17.58 -25.54 -0.50
CA TYR A 155 17.37 -26.04 0.85
C TYR A 155 17.12 -24.86 1.77
N ILE A 156 15.95 -24.77 2.37
CA ILE A 156 15.52 -23.69 3.23
C ILE A 156 15.20 -24.23 4.61
N SER A 157 16.08 -24.00 5.58
CA SER A 157 15.80 -24.31 6.99
C SER A 157 14.94 -23.19 7.58
N ALA A 158 13.73 -23.55 8.01
CA ALA A 158 12.78 -22.63 8.62
C ALA A 158 12.81 -22.77 10.14
N ASN A 159 12.94 -21.62 10.82
CA ASN A 159 12.84 -21.50 12.25
C ASN A 159 11.72 -20.53 12.62
N VAL A 160 10.93 -20.86 13.63
CA VAL A 160 9.87 -20.01 14.17
C VAL A 160 10.15 -19.83 15.66
N ASP A 161 10.26 -18.58 16.10
CA ASP A 161 10.57 -18.20 17.50
C ASP A 161 11.82 -18.91 18.06
N GLY A 162 12.84 -19.11 17.20
CA GLY A 162 14.09 -19.77 17.56
C GLY A 162 14.04 -21.31 17.55
N LEU A 163 12.90 -21.91 17.26
CA LEU A 163 12.73 -23.36 17.14
C LEU A 163 12.78 -23.75 15.67
N GLU A 164 13.58 -24.77 15.36
CA GLU A 164 13.62 -25.34 14.01
C GLU A 164 12.28 -26.03 13.70
N LEU A 165 11.64 -25.58 12.63
CA LEU A 165 10.40 -26.17 12.12
C LEU A 165 10.72 -27.36 11.23
N THR A 166 11.48 -27.12 10.15
CA THR A 166 11.94 -28.15 9.20
C THR A 166 12.90 -27.53 8.17
N THR A 167 13.51 -28.40 7.35
CA THR A 167 14.24 -28.00 6.16
C THR A 167 13.46 -28.38 4.92
N TYR A 168 13.00 -27.39 4.15
CA TYR A 168 12.30 -27.58 2.89
C TYR A 168 13.30 -27.76 1.74
N VAL A 169 13.01 -28.73 0.86
CA VAL A 169 13.65 -28.84 -0.47
C VAL A 169 12.61 -28.40 -1.48
N ALA A 170 12.75 -27.17 -2.00
CA ALA A 170 11.70 -26.54 -2.78
C ALA A 170 12.26 -25.54 -3.81
N ASP A 171 11.41 -25.00 -4.65
CA ASP A 171 11.75 -23.88 -5.53
C ASP A 171 11.80 -22.54 -4.79
N GLY A 172 11.16 -22.47 -3.63
CA GLY A 172 11.12 -21.30 -2.77
C GLY A 172 10.21 -21.47 -1.57
N LEU A 173 10.13 -20.41 -0.77
CA LEU A 173 9.26 -20.28 0.40
C LEU A 173 8.56 -18.92 0.37
N ILE A 174 7.29 -18.89 0.69
CA ILE A 174 6.48 -17.68 0.75
C ILE A 174 6.02 -17.47 2.19
N ALA A 175 6.27 -16.29 2.74
CA ALA A 175 5.68 -15.85 3.98
C ALA A 175 4.68 -14.71 3.67
N ALA A 176 3.39 -14.97 3.86
CA ALA A 176 2.32 -14.05 3.49
C ALA A 176 1.61 -13.47 4.73
N THR A 177 1.13 -12.22 4.59
CA THR A 177 0.15 -11.64 5.52
C THR A 177 -1.24 -12.24 5.26
N ALA A 178 -2.21 -11.94 6.12
CA ALA A 178 -3.60 -12.28 5.84
C ALA A 178 -4.11 -11.64 4.53
N THR A 179 -3.67 -10.42 4.21
CA THR A 179 -3.98 -9.75 2.94
C THR A 179 -3.35 -10.50 1.75
N GLY A 180 -2.09 -10.91 1.88
CA GLY A 180 -1.33 -11.56 0.81
C GLY A 180 -1.68 -13.04 0.59
N SER A 181 -2.34 -13.70 1.56
CA SER A 181 -2.70 -15.13 1.45
C SER A 181 -3.62 -15.44 0.27
N THR A 182 -4.31 -14.44 -0.26
CA THR A 182 -5.17 -14.54 -1.46
C THR A 182 -4.51 -13.99 -2.73
N ALA A 183 -3.20 -13.71 -2.68
CA ALA A 183 -2.42 -13.23 -3.82
C ALA A 183 -1.52 -14.37 -4.37
N TYR A 184 -0.20 -14.19 -4.34
CA TYR A 184 0.75 -15.18 -4.90
C TYR A 184 0.90 -16.43 -4.02
N ALA A 185 0.52 -16.35 -2.74
CA ALA A 185 0.57 -17.47 -1.79
C ALA A 185 -0.61 -18.45 -1.91
N LEU A 186 -1.56 -18.22 -2.85
CA LEU A 186 -2.76 -19.04 -3.05
C LEU A 186 -2.42 -20.27 -3.95
#